data_34a2cd5ef5c8ace229b86649225edf4a
#
_entry.id   34a2cd5ef5c8ace229b86649225edf4a
#
_cell.length_a   1.000
_cell.length_b   1.000
_cell.length_c   1.000
_cell.angle_alpha   90.00
_cell.angle_beta   90.00
_cell.angle_gamma   90.00
#
_symmetry.space_group_name_H-M   'P 1'
#
loop_
_entity.id
_entity.type
_entity.pdbx_description
1 polymer ?
#
loop_
_entity_poly.entity_id
_entity_poly.type
_entity_poly.pdbx_seq_one_letter_code
_entity_poly.pdbx_strand_id
1 'polypeptide(L)'
;MNRACGFFLVTALAGAVLAQPPPPVRIMPLGDSITQGQVRFGSYRRALWLLLEQSGYRVDFVGSEQRQRGGGPRADDYDPDHEGHWGWSLDQILPHLPEWLEQARPDVVLLHLGTNDAMRGEPLDGTVNEWMSVLRVIHASNPEVRVLAARLIPMDGMEKEMAQLNEAMAAAWSNQPIPGLEVRWVDQFTDFIPAEDTWDGVHPNHQGERKIATRWMDALRTLLPVPDRP
;
A
#
# COMPACT_ATOMS: atom_id res chain seq x y z
N MET A 1 -44.18 68.04 19.42
CA MET A 1 -44.33 66.74 18.74
C MET A 1 -42.93 66.29 18.28
N ASN A 2 -42.22 65.52 19.12
CA ASN A 2 -40.88 64.99 18.83
C ASN A 2 -41.00 63.54 18.42
N ARG A 3 -40.64 63.19 17.18
CA ARG A 3 -40.49 61.86 16.68
C ARG A 3 -39.04 61.43 16.89
N ALA A 4 -38.80 60.44 17.79
CA ALA A 4 -37.52 59.81 17.94
C ALA A 4 -37.40 58.71 16.86
N CYS A 5 -36.39 58.81 16.00
CA CYS A 5 -36.02 57.81 15.02
C CYS A 5 -35.07 56.82 15.73
N GLY A 6 -35.56 55.58 16.00
CA GLY A 6 -34.71 54.50 16.50
C GLY A 6 -33.94 53.86 15.38
N PHE A 7 -32.61 53.90 15.43
CA PHE A 7 -31.73 53.09 14.57
C PHE A 7 -31.61 51.70 15.15
N PHE A 8 -32.09 50.67 14.44
CA PHE A 8 -31.79 49.29 14.73
C PHE A 8 -30.45 48.92 14.08
N LEU A 9 -29.46 48.66 14.93
CA LEU A 9 -28.16 48.10 14.49
C LEU A 9 -28.32 46.60 14.31
N VAL A 10 -28.35 46.12 13.07
CA VAL A 10 -28.31 44.69 12.76
C VAL A 10 -26.85 44.26 12.73
N THR A 11 -26.38 43.62 13.78
CA THR A 11 -25.08 42.93 13.83
C THR A 11 -25.18 41.61 13.09
N ALA A 12 -24.60 41.54 11.88
CA ALA A 12 -24.41 40.30 11.15
C ALA A 12 -23.28 39.47 11.83
N LEU A 13 -23.62 38.37 12.50
CA LEU A 13 -22.65 37.39 12.90
C LEU A 13 -22.18 36.64 11.64
N ALA A 14 -20.98 36.94 11.17
CA ALA A 14 -20.29 36.14 10.19
C ALA A 14 -19.83 34.82 10.88
N GLY A 15 -20.62 33.76 10.75
CA GLY A 15 -20.20 32.42 11.17
C GLY A 15 -19.01 31.98 10.33
N ALA A 16 -17.84 31.76 10.94
CA ALA A 16 -16.70 31.11 10.30
C ALA A 16 -17.12 29.67 9.98
N VAL A 17 -17.32 29.36 8.70
CA VAL A 17 -17.45 27.98 8.24
C VAL A 17 -16.07 27.35 8.42
N LEU A 18 -15.90 26.54 9.46
CA LEU A 18 -14.71 25.72 9.62
C LEU A 18 -14.68 24.73 8.44
N ALA A 19 -13.71 24.89 7.56
CA ALA A 19 -13.51 23.96 6.46
C ALA A 19 -13.30 22.56 7.06
N GLN A 20 -14.06 21.58 6.58
CA GLN A 20 -13.85 20.20 6.98
C GLN A 20 -12.47 19.76 6.52
N PRO A 21 -11.73 19.00 7.36
CA PRO A 21 -10.44 18.48 6.94
C PRO A 21 -10.62 17.59 5.68
N PRO A 22 -9.62 17.54 4.79
CA PRO A 22 -9.70 16.70 3.60
C PRO A 22 -9.93 15.24 3.98
N PRO A 23 -10.56 14.43 3.11
CA PRO A 23 -10.74 13.00 3.37
C PRO A 23 -9.37 12.32 3.54
N PRO A 24 -9.31 11.17 4.26
CA PRO A 24 -8.08 10.39 4.37
C PRO A 24 -7.64 9.88 3.00
N VAL A 25 -6.32 9.75 2.80
CA VAL A 25 -5.76 9.13 1.59
C VAL A 25 -5.97 7.62 1.67
N ARG A 26 -6.60 7.04 0.65
CA ARG A 26 -6.93 5.61 0.57
C ARG A 26 -5.73 4.84 0.05
N ILE A 27 -5.18 3.97 0.88
CA ILE A 27 -3.98 3.17 0.58
C ILE A 27 -4.37 1.70 0.52
N MET A 28 -4.14 1.04 -0.63
CA MET A 28 -4.37 -0.40 -0.78
C MET A 28 -3.06 -1.15 -0.63
N PRO A 29 -2.83 -1.89 0.46
CA PRO A 29 -1.77 -2.88 0.54
C PRO A 29 -2.15 -4.09 -0.32
N LEU A 30 -1.62 -4.18 -1.55
CA LEU A 30 -1.88 -5.24 -2.53
C LEU A 30 -0.71 -6.22 -2.58
N GLY A 31 -0.99 -7.51 -2.38
CA GLY A 31 0.07 -8.51 -2.41
C GLY A 31 -0.38 -9.94 -2.10
N ASP A 32 0.58 -10.71 -1.65
CA ASP A 32 0.43 -12.12 -1.29
C ASP A 32 0.42 -12.34 0.23
N SER A 33 1.00 -13.45 0.69
CA SER A 33 1.11 -13.80 2.10
C SER A 33 1.91 -12.80 2.95
N ILE A 34 2.89 -12.11 2.35
CA ILE A 34 3.70 -11.08 3.03
C ILE A 34 2.82 -9.89 3.38
N THR A 35 1.88 -9.54 2.51
CA THR A 35 0.89 -8.50 2.75
C THR A 35 -0.23 -8.98 3.68
N GLN A 36 -0.80 -10.16 3.47
CA GLN A 36 -1.86 -10.69 4.34
C GLN A 36 -1.37 -10.90 5.78
N GLY A 37 -0.19 -11.48 5.94
CA GLY A 37 0.34 -11.87 7.24
C GLY A 37 -0.38 -13.05 7.87
N GLN A 38 0.04 -13.44 9.09
CA GLN A 38 -0.62 -14.48 9.86
C GLN A 38 -0.73 -14.11 11.35
N VAL A 39 -1.69 -14.71 12.06
CA VAL A 39 -2.01 -14.36 13.45
C VAL A 39 -0.84 -14.50 14.43
N ARG A 40 0.13 -15.38 14.15
CA ARG A 40 1.28 -15.58 15.04
C ARG A 40 2.31 -14.46 14.93
N PHE A 41 2.60 -14.00 13.72
CA PHE A 41 3.69 -13.05 13.45
C PHE A 41 3.17 -11.67 13.05
N GLY A 42 2.00 -11.56 12.45
CA GLY A 42 1.42 -10.29 12.01
C GLY A 42 1.67 -10.01 10.53
N SER A 43 1.81 -8.73 10.20
CA SER A 43 2.18 -8.19 8.90
C SER A 43 2.77 -6.81 9.09
N TYR A 44 3.60 -6.35 8.16
CA TYR A 44 4.15 -5.00 8.11
C TYR A 44 3.06 -3.90 8.21
N ARG A 45 1.82 -4.19 7.84
CA ARG A 45 0.70 -3.23 7.79
C ARG A 45 0.45 -2.56 9.14
N ARG A 46 0.45 -3.33 10.25
CA ARG A 46 0.28 -2.74 11.59
C ARG A 46 1.43 -1.78 11.93
N ALA A 47 2.67 -2.18 11.68
CA ALA A 47 3.84 -1.33 11.96
C ALA A 47 3.80 -0.05 11.10
N LEU A 48 3.40 -0.17 9.82
CA LEU A 48 3.22 0.96 8.92
C LEU A 48 2.11 1.91 9.39
N TRP A 49 0.95 1.35 9.78
CA TRP A 49 -0.17 2.13 10.31
C TRP A 49 0.24 3.00 11.49
N LEU A 50 0.89 2.40 12.48
CA LEU A 50 1.36 3.12 13.67
C LEU A 50 2.37 4.22 13.34
N LEU A 51 3.26 4.01 12.36
CA LEU A 51 4.18 5.04 11.88
C LEU A 51 3.44 6.21 11.21
N LEU A 52 2.41 5.92 10.43
CA LEU A 52 1.59 6.93 9.76
C LEU A 52 0.78 7.75 10.78
N GLU A 53 0.11 7.11 11.74
CA GLU A 53 -0.62 7.78 12.80
C GLU A 53 0.29 8.66 13.67
N GLN A 54 1.43 8.12 14.14
CA GLN A 54 2.40 8.87 14.95
C GLN A 54 2.98 10.08 14.21
N SER A 55 3.01 10.01 12.88
CA SER A 55 3.46 11.12 12.03
C SER A 55 2.33 12.09 11.67
N GLY A 56 1.09 11.87 12.14
CA GLY A 56 -0.05 12.73 11.91
C GLY A 56 -0.66 12.64 10.51
N TYR A 57 -0.36 11.59 9.74
CA TYR A 57 -0.98 11.37 8.44
C TYR A 57 -2.41 10.85 8.60
N ARG A 58 -3.32 11.38 7.78
CA ARG A 58 -4.70 10.90 7.70
C ARG A 58 -4.80 9.93 6.52
N VAL A 59 -4.86 8.66 6.85
CA VAL A 59 -4.90 7.56 5.88
C VAL A 59 -6.06 6.60 6.20
N ASP A 60 -6.46 5.83 5.22
CA ASP A 60 -7.47 4.78 5.25
C ASP A 60 -6.89 3.58 4.50
N PHE A 61 -6.59 2.47 5.18
CA PHE A 61 -6.23 1.26 4.45
C PHE A 61 -7.48 0.69 3.80
N VAL A 62 -7.35 0.20 2.58
CA VAL A 62 -8.49 -0.30 1.82
C VAL A 62 -8.18 -1.62 1.16
N GLY A 63 -9.20 -2.45 0.98
CA GLY A 63 -9.14 -3.76 0.37
C GLY A 63 -10.36 -4.60 0.74
N SER A 64 -10.51 -5.77 0.17
CA SER A 64 -11.64 -6.67 0.44
C SER A 64 -11.41 -7.55 1.66
N GLU A 65 -10.18 -7.66 2.13
CA GLU A 65 -9.77 -8.54 3.23
C GLU A 65 -9.44 -7.74 4.50
N GLN A 66 -9.75 -8.34 5.66
CA GLN A 66 -9.39 -7.84 6.99
C GLN A 66 -8.67 -8.90 7.82
N ARG A 67 -8.62 -10.13 7.31
CA ARG A 67 -8.15 -11.29 8.05
C ARG A 67 -6.70 -11.61 7.71
N GLN A 68 -5.95 -11.95 8.74
CA GLN A 68 -4.66 -12.63 8.58
C GLN A 68 -4.89 -14.13 8.45
N ARG A 69 -3.94 -14.86 7.86
CA ARG A 69 -4.01 -16.32 7.82
C ARG A 69 -4.12 -16.90 9.23
N GLY A 70 -5.15 -17.69 9.46
CA GLY A 70 -5.45 -18.32 10.77
C GLY A 70 -6.37 -17.56 11.67
N GLY A 71 -6.87 -16.37 11.29
CA GLY A 71 -7.87 -15.64 12.09
C GLY A 71 -8.05 -14.16 11.75
N GLY A 72 -8.66 -13.43 12.68
CA GLY A 72 -8.84 -12.00 12.60
C GLY A 72 -7.53 -11.21 12.78
N PRO A 73 -7.59 -9.86 12.75
CA PRO A 73 -6.42 -9.02 13.00
C PRO A 73 -5.84 -9.31 14.38
N ARG A 74 -4.51 -9.25 14.49
CA ARG A 74 -3.80 -9.55 15.74
C ARG A 74 -4.03 -8.53 16.84
N ALA A 75 -4.40 -7.31 16.48
CA ALA A 75 -4.66 -6.20 17.37
C ALA A 75 -5.76 -5.31 16.78
N ASP A 76 -6.37 -4.49 17.61
CA ASP A 76 -7.42 -3.52 17.27
C ASP A 76 -6.92 -2.07 17.22
N ASP A 77 -5.59 -1.88 17.22
CA ASP A 77 -4.91 -0.59 17.22
C ASP A 77 -4.42 -0.16 15.83
N TYR A 78 -4.96 -0.75 14.77
CA TYR A 78 -4.65 -0.39 13.38
C TYR A 78 -5.82 -0.73 12.46
N ASP A 79 -5.85 -0.10 11.28
CA ASP A 79 -6.78 -0.44 10.23
C ASP A 79 -6.38 -1.79 9.59
N PRO A 80 -7.22 -2.82 9.66
CA PRO A 80 -6.88 -4.16 9.18
C PRO A 80 -7.05 -4.35 7.69
N ASP A 81 -7.67 -3.40 6.95
CA ASP A 81 -8.03 -3.57 5.55
C ASP A 81 -6.82 -3.79 4.65
N HIS A 82 -6.94 -4.70 3.68
CA HIS A 82 -5.89 -5.03 2.73
C HIS A 82 -6.41 -5.85 1.54
N GLU A 83 -5.57 -5.99 0.51
CA GLU A 83 -5.77 -6.87 -0.63
C GLU A 83 -4.60 -7.87 -0.75
N GLY A 84 -4.29 -8.55 0.34
CA GLY A 84 -3.25 -9.57 0.39
C GLY A 84 -3.84 -10.97 0.42
N HIS A 85 -3.36 -11.88 -0.45
CA HIS A 85 -3.89 -13.22 -0.62
C HIS A 85 -2.79 -14.27 -0.47
N TRP A 86 -2.87 -15.07 0.58
CA TRP A 86 -1.86 -16.07 0.94
C TRP A 86 -1.60 -17.09 -0.17
N GLY A 87 -0.36 -17.12 -0.65
CA GLY A 87 0.09 -18.10 -1.63
C GLY A 87 -0.34 -17.80 -3.06
N TRP A 88 -0.99 -16.66 -3.33
CA TRP A 88 -1.43 -16.33 -4.68
C TRP A 88 -0.29 -15.74 -5.52
N SER A 89 -0.26 -16.14 -6.79
CA SER A 89 0.58 -15.59 -7.85
C SER A 89 -0.16 -14.48 -8.62
N LEU A 90 0.54 -13.81 -9.52
CA LEU A 90 0.00 -12.71 -10.33
C LEU A 90 -1.20 -13.15 -11.20
N ASP A 91 -1.12 -14.32 -11.81
CA ASP A 91 -2.21 -14.91 -12.62
C ASP A 91 -3.48 -15.15 -11.82
N GLN A 92 -3.36 -15.47 -10.53
CA GLN A 92 -4.48 -15.67 -9.62
C GLN A 92 -5.10 -14.35 -9.15
N ILE A 93 -4.31 -13.29 -9.01
CA ILE A 93 -4.76 -11.94 -8.61
C ILE A 93 -5.50 -11.22 -9.77
N LEU A 94 -4.97 -11.30 -10.97
CA LEU A 94 -5.42 -10.52 -12.13
C LEU A 94 -6.93 -10.62 -12.41
N PRO A 95 -7.58 -11.79 -12.36
CA PRO A 95 -9.02 -11.90 -12.66
C PRO A 95 -9.92 -11.16 -11.66
N HIS A 96 -9.47 -10.97 -10.43
CA HIS A 96 -10.25 -10.37 -9.35
C HIS A 96 -9.95 -8.87 -9.16
N LEU A 97 -8.78 -8.44 -9.58
CA LEU A 97 -8.26 -7.09 -9.33
C LEU A 97 -9.20 -5.96 -9.79
N PRO A 98 -9.89 -6.03 -10.95
CA PRO A 98 -10.82 -4.98 -11.36
C PRO A 98 -11.94 -4.73 -10.36
N GLU A 99 -12.56 -5.79 -9.83
CA GLU A 99 -13.64 -5.70 -8.85
C GLU A 99 -13.14 -5.10 -7.52
N TRP A 100 -11.99 -5.54 -7.02
CA TRP A 100 -11.40 -5.01 -5.79
C TRP A 100 -11.06 -3.52 -5.90
N LEU A 101 -10.51 -3.10 -7.03
CA LEU A 101 -10.18 -1.69 -7.27
C LEU A 101 -11.44 -0.81 -7.40
N GLU A 102 -12.51 -1.32 -8.01
CA GLU A 102 -13.80 -0.61 -8.10
C GLU A 102 -14.41 -0.38 -6.71
N GLN A 103 -14.34 -1.38 -5.83
CA GLN A 103 -14.86 -1.31 -4.47
C GLN A 103 -13.98 -0.44 -3.57
N ALA A 104 -12.67 -0.66 -3.60
CA ALA A 104 -11.71 -0.03 -2.70
C ALA A 104 -11.32 1.40 -3.13
N ARG A 105 -11.32 1.73 -4.41
CA ARG A 105 -10.97 3.05 -4.99
C ARG A 105 -9.73 3.68 -4.35
N PRO A 106 -8.56 3.01 -4.41
CA PRO A 106 -7.35 3.52 -3.79
C PRO A 106 -6.80 4.77 -4.48
N ASP A 107 -6.22 5.68 -3.69
CA ASP A 107 -5.39 6.78 -4.18
C ASP A 107 -3.93 6.33 -4.36
N VAL A 108 -3.50 5.37 -3.53
CA VAL A 108 -2.16 4.78 -3.55
C VAL A 108 -2.25 3.28 -3.42
N VAL A 109 -1.49 2.55 -4.24
CA VAL A 109 -1.33 1.09 -4.12
C VAL A 109 0.09 0.77 -3.66
N LEU A 110 0.23 -0.03 -2.59
CA LEU A 110 1.50 -0.61 -2.15
C LEU A 110 1.57 -2.01 -2.76
N LEU A 111 2.28 -2.15 -3.87
CA LEU A 111 2.35 -3.40 -4.64
C LEU A 111 3.56 -4.24 -4.20
N HIS A 112 3.31 -5.39 -3.55
CA HIS A 112 4.32 -6.39 -3.21
C HIS A 112 3.83 -7.76 -3.67
N LEU A 113 4.09 -8.12 -4.93
CA LEU A 113 3.54 -9.30 -5.60
C LEU A 113 4.50 -9.86 -6.64
N GLY A 114 4.60 -11.20 -6.72
CA GLY A 114 5.51 -11.95 -7.59
C GLY A 114 6.37 -12.98 -6.84
N THR A 115 6.30 -13.00 -5.50
CA THR A 115 7.04 -13.96 -4.66
C THR A 115 6.64 -15.40 -4.97
N ASN A 116 5.32 -15.67 -5.09
CA ASN A 116 4.82 -17.02 -5.35
C ASN A 116 5.10 -17.48 -6.78
N ASP A 117 5.15 -16.57 -7.73
CA ASP A 117 5.54 -16.86 -9.12
C ASP A 117 6.98 -17.38 -9.16
N ALA A 118 7.90 -16.67 -8.50
CA ALA A 118 9.28 -17.13 -8.36
C ALA A 118 9.40 -18.47 -7.63
N MET A 119 8.68 -18.67 -6.52
CA MET A 119 8.68 -19.92 -5.75
C MET A 119 8.18 -21.12 -6.55
N ARG A 120 7.25 -20.91 -7.47
CA ARG A 120 6.70 -21.96 -8.34
C ARG A 120 7.57 -22.22 -9.57
N GLY A 121 8.60 -21.40 -9.79
CA GLY A 121 9.44 -21.48 -10.98
C GLY A 121 8.70 -21.07 -12.25
N GLU A 122 7.75 -20.16 -12.15
CA GLU A 122 7.06 -19.61 -13.31
C GLU A 122 8.07 -18.92 -14.26
N PRO A 123 7.84 -18.97 -15.57
CA PRO A 123 8.74 -18.33 -16.53
C PRO A 123 8.88 -16.83 -16.25
N LEU A 124 10.11 -16.33 -16.15
CA LEU A 124 10.41 -14.94 -15.80
C LEU A 124 9.65 -13.94 -16.67
N ASP A 125 9.65 -14.15 -18.00
CA ASP A 125 8.95 -13.27 -18.95
C ASP A 125 7.43 -13.30 -18.74
N GLY A 126 6.86 -14.47 -18.37
CA GLY A 126 5.45 -14.61 -18.03
C GLY A 126 5.09 -13.78 -16.81
N THR A 127 5.82 -13.97 -15.71
CA THR A 127 5.66 -13.23 -14.45
C THR A 127 5.76 -11.71 -14.66
N VAL A 128 6.74 -11.26 -15.44
CA VAL A 128 6.93 -9.83 -15.75
C VAL A 128 5.76 -9.28 -16.57
N ASN A 129 5.24 -10.03 -17.55
CA ASN A 129 4.10 -9.61 -18.36
C ASN A 129 2.81 -9.51 -17.54
N GLU A 130 2.61 -10.42 -16.59
CA GLU A 130 1.49 -10.40 -15.65
C GLU A 130 1.62 -9.22 -14.68
N TRP A 131 2.81 -8.96 -14.15
CA TRP A 131 3.08 -7.79 -13.31
C TRP A 131 2.77 -6.47 -14.05
N MET A 132 3.19 -6.34 -15.31
CA MET A 132 2.83 -5.20 -16.16
C MET A 132 1.33 -5.12 -16.42
N SER A 133 0.63 -6.27 -16.46
CA SER A 133 -0.83 -6.31 -16.62
C SER A 133 -1.54 -5.84 -15.35
N VAL A 134 -1.02 -6.18 -14.16
CA VAL A 134 -1.50 -5.63 -12.87
C VAL A 134 -1.43 -4.10 -12.89
N LEU A 135 -0.32 -3.51 -13.32
CA LEU A 135 -0.19 -2.05 -13.43
C LEU A 135 -1.20 -1.44 -14.40
N ARG A 136 -1.45 -2.08 -15.56
CA ARG A 136 -2.46 -1.60 -16.52
C ARG A 136 -3.87 -1.61 -15.92
N VAL A 137 -4.22 -2.66 -15.18
CA VAL A 137 -5.54 -2.78 -14.52
C VAL A 137 -5.68 -1.71 -13.43
N ILE A 138 -4.65 -1.49 -12.62
CA ILE A 138 -4.64 -0.44 -11.59
C ILE A 138 -4.86 0.93 -12.24
N HIS A 139 -4.10 1.28 -13.26
CA HIS A 139 -4.23 2.56 -13.96
C HIS A 139 -5.59 2.74 -14.64
N ALA A 140 -6.13 1.68 -15.25
CA ALA A 140 -7.44 1.73 -15.90
C ALA A 140 -8.58 1.97 -14.91
N SER A 141 -8.45 1.55 -13.65
CA SER A 141 -9.46 1.77 -12.62
C SER A 141 -9.49 3.21 -12.09
N ASN A 142 -8.33 3.84 -11.99
CA ASN A 142 -8.17 5.23 -11.58
C ASN A 142 -6.90 5.82 -12.24
N PRO A 143 -7.03 6.73 -13.22
CA PRO A 143 -5.86 7.36 -13.85
C PRO A 143 -4.99 8.22 -12.92
N GLU A 144 -5.50 8.66 -11.77
CA GLU A 144 -4.78 9.45 -10.77
C GLU A 144 -4.10 8.58 -9.69
N VAL A 145 -4.25 7.25 -9.74
CA VAL A 145 -3.65 6.33 -8.78
C VAL A 145 -2.13 6.39 -8.86
N ARG A 146 -1.50 6.33 -7.71
CA ARG A 146 -0.03 6.22 -7.60
C ARG A 146 0.34 4.84 -7.10
N VAL A 147 1.35 4.23 -7.70
CA VAL A 147 1.83 2.91 -7.31
C VAL A 147 3.20 3.02 -6.68
N LEU A 148 3.33 2.55 -5.45
CA LEU A 148 4.59 2.22 -4.83
C LEU A 148 4.86 0.74 -5.07
N ALA A 149 5.79 0.42 -5.94
CA ALA A 149 6.13 -0.95 -6.31
C ALA A 149 7.35 -1.43 -5.53
N ALA A 150 7.22 -2.53 -4.80
CA ALA A 150 8.35 -3.12 -4.09
C ALA A 150 9.36 -3.72 -5.06
N ARG A 151 10.65 -3.49 -4.83
CA ARG A 151 11.65 -4.50 -5.12
C ARG A 151 11.46 -5.58 -4.05
N LEU A 152 10.97 -6.75 -4.47
CA LEU A 152 10.55 -7.82 -3.57
C LEU A 152 11.68 -8.25 -2.65
N ILE A 153 11.35 -8.57 -1.40
CA ILE A 153 12.35 -9.08 -0.44
C ILE A 153 13.01 -10.37 -0.97
N PRO A 154 14.28 -10.64 -0.60
CA PRO A 154 14.91 -11.90 -0.91
C PRO A 154 14.27 -13.05 -0.12
N MET A 155 14.37 -14.26 -0.64
CA MET A 155 13.99 -15.50 0.05
C MET A 155 15.22 -16.38 0.26
N ASP A 156 15.23 -17.15 1.34
CA ASP A 156 16.32 -18.07 1.66
C ASP A 156 16.51 -19.11 0.53
N GLY A 157 17.72 -19.16 0.00
CA GLY A 157 18.10 -20.03 -1.11
C GLY A 157 17.57 -19.62 -2.49
N MET A 158 16.88 -18.46 -2.62
CA MET A 158 16.37 -17.93 -3.90
C MET A 158 16.72 -16.44 -4.08
N GLU A 159 17.74 -15.95 -3.40
CA GLU A 159 18.12 -14.53 -3.42
C GLU A 159 18.45 -14.05 -4.85
N LYS A 160 19.08 -14.94 -5.64
CA LYS A 160 19.44 -14.63 -7.03
C LYS A 160 18.22 -14.55 -7.94
N GLU A 161 17.28 -15.47 -7.82
CA GLU A 161 16.03 -15.50 -8.57
C GLU A 161 15.18 -14.26 -8.25
N MET A 162 15.09 -13.90 -6.97
CA MET A 162 14.39 -12.70 -6.54
C MET A 162 15.07 -11.42 -7.06
N ALA A 163 16.40 -11.35 -7.05
CA ALA A 163 17.13 -10.24 -7.66
C ALA A 163 16.86 -10.14 -9.16
N GLN A 164 16.89 -11.25 -9.89
CA GLN A 164 16.60 -11.30 -11.32
C GLN A 164 15.17 -10.86 -11.64
N LEU A 165 14.20 -11.30 -10.88
CA LEU A 165 12.80 -10.86 -11.03
C LEU A 165 12.65 -9.36 -10.80
N ASN A 166 13.24 -8.83 -9.73
CA ASN A 166 13.25 -7.40 -9.44
C ASN A 166 13.85 -6.55 -10.56
N GLU A 167 14.97 -7.01 -11.12
CA GLU A 167 15.64 -6.34 -12.26
C GLU A 167 14.80 -6.40 -13.53
N ALA A 168 14.18 -7.55 -13.80
CA ALA A 168 13.35 -7.75 -15.00
C ALA A 168 12.08 -6.89 -14.94
N MET A 169 11.40 -6.81 -13.78
CA MET A 169 10.24 -5.93 -13.58
C MET A 169 10.63 -4.45 -13.75
N ALA A 170 11.77 -4.02 -13.18
CA ALA A 170 12.25 -2.66 -13.31
C ALA A 170 12.63 -2.32 -14.78
N ALA A 171 13.26 -3.25 -15.49
CA ALA A 171 13.59 -3.08 -16.91
C ALA A 171 12.33 -3.02 -17.78
N ALA A 172 11.34 -3.88 -17.54
CA ALA A 172 10.08 -3.87 -18.29
C ALA A 172 9.34 -2.54 -18.11
N TRP A 173 9.23 -2.05 -16.87
CA TRP A 173 8.66 -0.73 -16.60
C TRP A 173 9.41 0.39 -17.30
N SER A 174 10.75 0.40 -17.24
CA SER A 174 11.58 1.44 -17.88
C SER A 174 11.46 1.43 -19.40
N ASN A 175 11.34 0.25 -20.01
CA ASN A 175 11.22 0.08 -21.45
C ASN A 175 9.83 0.36 -22.00
N GLN A 176 8.80 0.09 -21.21
CA GLN A 176 7.39 0.21 -21.60
C GLN A 176 6.55 0.88 -20.50
N PRO A 177 6.85 2.13 -20.13
CA PRO A 177 6.06 2.81 -19.11
C PRO A 177 4.62 3.01 -19.60
N ILE A 178 3.65 2.91 -18.69
CA ILE A 178 2.25 3.19 -18.98
C ILE A 178 2.06 4.70 -18.90
N PRO A 179 1.66 5.38 -19.99
CA PRO A 179 1.49 6.82 -19.98
C PRO A 179 0.46 7.28 -18.94
N GLY A 180 0.84 8.25 -18.12
CA GLY A 180 -0.01 8.79 -17.07
C GLY A 180 0.04 8.05 -15.72
N LEU A 181 0.57 6.83 -15.65
CA LEU A 181 0.75 6.12 -14.39
C LEU A 181 2.05 6.53 -13.69
N GLU A 182 1.94 6.97 -12.43
CA GLU A 182 3.09 7.20 -11.57
C GLU A 182 3.44 5.90 -10.82
N VAL A 183 4.63 5.33 -11.11
CA VAL A 183 5.18 4.18 -10.38
C VAL A 183 6.49 4.59 -9.74
N ARG A 184 6.60 4.41 -8.42
CA ARG A 184 7.84 4.61 -7.67
C ARG A 184 8.29 3.30 -7.05
N TRP A 185 9.57 2.96 -7.26
CA TRP A 185 10.17 1.78 -6.67
C TRP A 185 10.52 2.00 -5.21
N VAL A 186 10.17 1.02 -4.40
CA VAL A 186 10.55 0.96 -2.99
C VAL A 186 11.47 -0.23 -2.79
N ASP A 187 12.70 0.01 -2.42
CA ASP A 187 13.69 -1.04 -2.22
C ASP A 187 13.39 -1.81 -0.92
N GLN A 188 12.70 -2.93 -1.05
CA GLN A 188 12.48 -3.87 0.05
C GLN A 188 13.56 -4.97 0.09
N PHE A 189 14.45 -5.03 -0.93
CA PHE A 189 15.44 -6.10 -1.11
C PHE A 189 16.74 -5.84 -0.34
N THR A 190 17.34 -4.66 -0.51
CA THR A 190 18.66 -4.33 0.06
C THR A 190 18.62 -4.39 1.59
N ASP A 191 19.61 -4.99 2.22
CA ASP A 191 19.74 -5.16 3.69
C ASP A 191 18.59 -5.94 4.35
N PHE A 192 17.79 -6.67 3.56
CA PHE A 192 16.85 -7.64 4.08
C PHE A 192 17.52 -9.02 4.05
N ILE A 193 17.72 -9.61 5.23
CA ILE A 193 18.48 -10.87 5.40
C ILE A 193 17.50 -11.96 5.80
N PRO A 194 17.13 -12.92 4.90
CA PRO A 194 16.10 -13.92 5.18
C PRO A 194 16.32 -14.67 6.50
N ALA A 195 17.56 -15.06 6.80
CA ALA A 195 17.89 -15.79 8.04
C ALA A 195 17.63 -14.99 9.33
N GLU A 196 17.61 -13.65 9.27
CA GLU A 196 17.39 -12.76 10.42
C GLU A 196 15.98 -12.13 10.41
N ASP A 197 15.45 -11.85 9.23
CA ASP A 197 14.28 -11.03 9.03
C ASP A 197 13.00 -11.85 8.75
N THR A 198 13.14 -13.18 8.60
CA THR A 198 12.00 -14.08 8.39
C THR A 198 11.92 -15.14 9.48
N TRP A 199 10.78 -15.82 9.57
CA TRP A 199 10.61 -16.94 10.50
C TRP A 199 10.70 -18.31 9.82
N ASP A 200 10.67 -18.36 8.48
CA ASP A 200 10.71 -19.60 7.69
C ASP A 200 11.53 -19.47 6.39
N GLY A 201 12.31 -18.43 6.24
CA GLY A 201 13.09 -18.14 5.02
C GLY A 201 12.34 -17.30 3.98
N VAL A 202 11.02 -17.10 4.14
CA VAL A 202 10.14 -16.39 3.18
C VAL A 202 9.37 -15.25 3.87
N HIS A 203 8.65 -15.59 4.94
CA HIS A 203 7.72 -14.68 5.58
C HIS A 203 8.40 -13.85 6.67
N PRO A 204 8.21 -12.53 6.65
CA PRO A 204 8.84 -11.65 7.63
C PRO A 204 8.48 -11.99 9.07
N ASN A 205 9.47 -11.98 9.95
CA ASN A 205 9.28 -11.91 11.38
C ASN A 205 9.09 -10.44 11.81
N HIS A 206 8.95 -10.16 13.10
CA HIS A 206 8.75 -8.78 13.60
C HIS A 206 9.85 -7.80 13.22
N GLN A 207 11.09 -8.26 13.00
CA GLN A 207 12.17 -7.40 12.52
C GLN A 207 12.00 -7.08 11.05
N GLY A 208 11.73 -8.09 10.21
CA GLY A 208 11.46 -7.92 8.79
C GLY A 208 10.22 -7.05 8.52
N GLU A 209 9.14 -7.26 9.29
CA GLU A 209 7.93 -6.42 9.20
C GLU A 209 8.24 -4.94 9.45
N ARG A 210 9.06 -4.63 10.46
CA ARG A 210 9.46 -3.23 10.72
C ARG A 210 10.34 -2.64 9.62
N LYS A 211 11.26 -3.43 9.04
CA LYS A 211 12.07 -2.99 7.90
C LYS A 211 11.16 -2.62 6.72
N ILE A 212 10.24 -3.52 6.34
CA ILE A 212 9.27 -3.30 5.25
C ILE A 212 8.41 -2.05 5.54
N ALA A 213 7.86 -1.95 6.74
CA ALA A 213 7.03 -0.82 7.14
C ALA A 213 7.76 0.52 7.06
N THR A 214 9.02 0.58 7.52
CA THR A 214 9.83 1.79 7.48
C THR A 214 10.08 2.25 6.04
N ARG A 215 10.38 1.34 5.12
CA ARG A 215 10.63 1.65 3.72
C ARG A 215 9.35 2.11 3.00
N TRP A 216 8.21 1.48 3.29
CA TRP A 216 6.92 1.99 2.82
C TRP A 216 6.64 3.39 3.35
N MET A 217 6.87 3.62 4.64
CA MET A 217 6.68 4.94 5.27
C MET A 217 7.53 6.00 4.61
N ASP A 218 8.81 5.74 4.36
CA ASP A 218 9.72 6.69 3.72
C ASP A 218 9.27 7.05 2.30
N ALA A 219 8.76 6.09 1.54
CA ALA A 219 8.19 6.33 0.22
C ALA A 219 6.87 7.14 0.31
N LEU A 220 5.97 6.76 1.22
CA LEU A 220 4.69 7.43 1.42
C LEU A 220 4.84 8.89 1.83
N ARG A 221 5.82 9.24 2.66
CA ARG A 221 6.13 10.64 3.05
C ARG A 221 6.34 11.56 1.86
N THR A 222 6.76 11.04 0.73
CA THR A 222 7.00 11.82 -0.49
C THR A 222 5.73 12.03 -1.33
N LEU A 223 4.65 11.30 -1.03
CA LEU A 223 3.38 11.31 -1.75
C LEU A 223 2.23 11.92 -0.94
N LEU A 224 2.25 11.68 0.37
CA LEU A 224 1.15 12.10 1.24
C LEU A 224 1.18 13.62 1.48
N PRO A 225 0.00 14.26 1.64
CA PRO A 225 -0.07 15.64 2.08
C PRO A 225 0.70 15.83 3.39
N VAL A 226 1.38 16.97 3.52
CA VAL A 226 2.07 17.30 4.77
C VAL A 226 1.05 17.25 5.91
N PRO A 227 1.32 16.54 7.01
CA PRO A 227 0.40 16.48 8.14
C PRO A 227 0.12 17.89 8.68
N ASP A 228 -1.13 18.14 9.05
CA ASP A 228 -1.44 19.31 9.87
C ASP A 228 -0.65 19.18 11.17
N ARG A 229 0.24 20.12 11.44
CA ARG A 229 1.01 20.09 12.70
C ARG A 229 0.02 20.09 13.86
N PRO A 230 0.21 19.22 14.86
CA PRO A 230 -0.60 19.27 16.06
C PRO A 230 -0.44 20.57 16.83
#